data_b2de1785546b1de905ab4c2bde0e77e5
#
_entry.id   b2de1785546b1de905ab4c2bde0e77e5
#
_cell.length_a   1.000
_cell.length_b   1.000
_cell.length_c   1.000
_cell.angle_alpha   90.00
_cell.angle_beta   90.00
_cell.angle_gamma   90.00
#
_symmetry.space_group_name_H-M   'P 1'
#
loop_
_entity.id
_entity.type
_entity.pdbx_description
1 polymer ?
#
loop_
_entity_poly.entity_id
_entity_poly.type
_entity_poly.pdbx_seq_one_letter_code
_entity_poly.pdbx_strand_id
1 'polypeptide(L)'
;MASTYVNDLRLNEMATGDGSGTWGTTTNTNLELIGEALGYGTEGITTNADAHTSTIADGATDPVRAMYVEYTGTLDSACTITIAPNTVNRMQFIENGTSGSQNIIISQGSGANITIPPGDVKAVYLDGAGSGAAVVDAFASLNVVDLKVQDDLTVTDDATIGGTLGVTGIVTLTDDLIIGDGKTIGSASDVDAMTIAANGQITLTQTLIGTALDISGDIDVDGTTNLDNTDIDGTLDVSGQVTFADGSAGAPSISNTGDVNAGLFFSAADVMSFSAGGTAQFTMADGSISPVTDNDIDLGTASLKYKSFFAG
;
A
#
# COMPACT_ATOMS: atom_id res chain seq x y z
N MET A 1 -44.62 45.38 27.40
CA MET A 1 -44.22 43.95 27.22
C MET A 1 -42.81 43.79 27.77
N ALA A 2 -42.51 42.71 28.42
CA ALA A 2 -41.17 42.50 28.92
C ALA A 2 -40.21 42.18 27.74
N SER A 3 -38.96 42.59 27.85
CA SER A 3 -37.89 42.22 26.90
C SER A 3 -37.75 40.70 26.82
N THR A 4 -37.35 40.18 25.65
CA THR A 4 -37.17 38.77 25.37
C THR A 4 -35.75 38.44 24.88
N TYR A 5 -35.39 37.16 24.88
CA TYR A 5 -34.05 36.66 24.49
C TYR A 5 -34.21 35.46 23.58
N VAL A 6 -35.07 35.55 22.57
CA VAL A 6 -35.45 34.40 21.72
C VAL A 6 -34.54 34.18 20.52
N ASN A 7 -33.65 35.12 20.23
CA ASN A 7 -32.67 34.98 19.12
C ASN A 7 -31.52 34.01 19.47
N ASP A 8 -30.84 33.51 18.47
CA ASP A 8 -29.77 32.50 18.61
C ASP A 8 -28.52 33.01 19.36
N LEU A 9 -28.36 34.32 19.47
CA LEU A 9 -27.31 34.94 20.27
C LEU A 9 -27.78 35.31 21.71
N ARG A 10 -29.02 35.10 22.03
CA ARG A 10 -29.63 35.44 23.35
C ARG A 10 -29.46 36.92 23.73
N LEU A 11 -29.48 37.76 22.69
CA LEU A 11 -29.47 39.22 22.87
C LEU A 11 -30.79 39.72 23.39
N ASN A 12 -30.80 40.82 24.16
CA ASN A 12 -32.00 41.46 24.64
C ASN A 12 -32.78 42.10 23.49
N GLU A 13 -33.97 41.58 23.23
CA GLU A 13 -34.97 42.16 22.32
C GLU A 13 -35.89 43.06 23.10
N MET A 14 -35.59 44.36 23.15
CA MET A 14 -36.37 45.34 23.91
C MET A 14 -37.76 45.55 23.29
N ALA A 15 -38.79 45.41 24.09
CA ALA A 15 -40.12 45.72 23.65
C ALA A 15 -40.32 47.25 23.51
N THR A 16 -41.27 47.64 22.65
CA THR A 16 -41.61 49.06 22.48
C THR A 16 -42.02 49.70 23.78
N GLY A 17 -41.34 50.76 24.20
CA GLY A 17 -41.55 51.46 25.46
C GLY A 17 -40.74 50.94 26.65
N ASP A 18 -40.02 49.82 26.50
CA ASP A 18 -39.07 49.36 27.51
C ASP A 18 -37.75 50.13 27.45
N GLY A 19 -36.97 50.05 28.51
CA GLY A 19 -35.62 50.60 28.57
C GLY A 19 -35.55 52.12 28.68
N SER A 20 -36.60 52.80 29.13
CA SER A 20 -36.52 54.26 29.40
C SER A 20 -35.41 54.56 30.41
N GLY A 21 -34.36 55.24 29.92
CA GLY A 21 -33.16 55.58 30.69
C GLY A 21 -32.07 54.52 30.68
N THR A 22 -32.34 53.28 30.14
CA THR A 22 -31.40 52.16 30.13
C THR A 22 -31.15 51.61 28.72
N TRP A 23 -31.88 52.07 27.68
CA TRP A 23 -31.79 51.52 26.33
C TRP A 23 -30.34 51.57 25.76
N GLY A 24 -29.59 52.63 26.05
CA GLY A 24 -28.22 52.77 25.61
C GLY A 24 -27.29 51.73 26.19
N THR A 25 -27.42 51.43 27.49
CA THR A 25 -26.69 50.34 28.15
C THR A 25 -27.03 48.99 27.53
N THR A 26 -28.33 48.67 27.36
CA THR A 26 -28.80 47.43 26.76
C THR A 26 -28.28 47.26 25.32
N THR A 27 -28.29 48.33 24.52
CA THR A 27 -27.74 48.31 23.15
C THR A 27 -26.25 48.04 23.16
N ASN A 28 -25.49 48.71 24.05
CA ASN A 28 -24.03 48.48 24.14
C ASN A 28 -23.71 47.06 24.57
N THR A 29 -24.44 46.53 25.57
CA THR A 29 -24.30 45.12 25.98
C THR A 29 -24.57 44.16 24.80
N ASN A 30 -25.63 44.38 24.03
CA ASN A 30 -25.90 43.56 22.85
C ASN A 30 -24.78 43.65 21.82
N LEU A 31 -24.16 44.81 21.59
CA LEU A 31 -23.01 44.95 20.68
C LEU A 31 -21.78 44.20 21.22
N GLU A 32 -21.55 44.23 22.52
CA GLU A 32 -20.46 43.47 23.16
C GLU A 32 -20.70 41.96 23.00
N LEU A 33 -21.92 41.48 23.22
CA LEU A 33 -22.29 40.06 23.05
C LEU A 33 -22.18 39.60 21.58
N ILE A 34 -22.44 40.47 20.60
CA ILE A 34 -22.16 40.17 19.18
C ILE A 34 -20.66 40.03 18.98
N GLY A 35 -19.84 40.88 19.60
CA GLY A 35 -18.40 40.77 19.57
C GLY A 35 -17.90 39.44 20.14
N GLU A 36 -18.43 39.03 21.31
CA GLU A 36 -18.15 37.71 21.92
C GLU A 36 -18.51 36.56 20.98
N ALA A 37 -19.66 36.63 20.32
CA ALA A 37 -20.15 35.58 19.43
C ALA A 37 -19.25 35.34 18.21
N LEU A 38 -18.44 36.29 17.82
CA LEU A 38 -17.47 36.18 16.73
C LEU A 38 -16.05 35.82 17.22
N GLY A 39 -15.88 35.68 18.53
CA GLY A 39 -14.60 35.49 19.21
C GLY A 39 -14.32 34.05 19.60
N TYR A 40 -13.40 33.97 20.58
CA TYR A 40 -12.95 32.75 21.22
C TYR A 40 -13.39 32.76 22.69
N GLY A 41 -13.86 31.61 23.17
CA GLY A 41 -14.23 31.41 24.58
C GLY A 41 -13.62 30.15 25.14
N THR A 42 -13.28 30.16 26.42
CA THR A 42 -12.81 28.98 27.14
C THR A 42 -13.76 28.65 28.27
N GLU A 43 -14.27 27.43 28.35
CA GLU A 43 -15.10 26.94 29.40
C GLU A 43 -14.48 25.77 30.16
N GLY A 44 -14.39 25.90 31.48
CA GLY A 44 -13.81 24.86 32.33
C GLY A 44 -14.87 23.83 32.77
N ILE A 45 -14.57 22.56 32.52
CA ILE A 45 -15.36 21.45 33.04
C ILE A 45 -14.85 21.09 34.45
N THR A 46 -15.77 20.81 35.38
CA THR A 46 -15.42 20.31 36.70
C THR A 46 -14.62 19.02 36.59
N THR A 47 -13.55 18.90 37.40
CA THR A 47 -12.67 17.72 37.39
C THR A 47 -13.49 16.42 37.53
N ASN A 48 -13.23 15.48 36.60
CA ASN A 48 -13.86 14.16 36.51
C ASN A 48 -15.39 14.20 36.40
N ALA A 49 -15.96 15.25 35.80
CA ALA A 49 -17.40 15.30 35.54
C ALA A 49 -17.77 14.42 34.32
N ASP A 50 -18.75 13.55 34.48
CA ASP A 50 -19.36 12.76 33.39
C ASP A 50 -20.36 13.58 32.56
N ALA A 51 -20.84 14.67 33.10
CA ALA A 51 -21.80 15.57 32.46
C ALA A 51 -21.54 17.04 32.84
N HIS A 52 -21.71 17.91 31.86
CA HIS A 52 -21.57 19.36 32.00
C HIS A 52 -22.70 20.06 31.23
N THR A 53 -23.21 21.16 31.73
CA THR A 53 -24.17 21.99 31.00
C THR A 53 -23.55 23.33 30.71
N SER A 54 -23.38 23.64 29.43
CA SER A 54 -22.94 24.94 28.95
C SER A 54 -24.14 25.79 28.55
N THR A 55 -24.28 26.94 29.14
CA THR A 55 -25.46 27.79 28.93
C THR A 55 -25.08 29.10 28.28
N ILE A 56 -25.69 29.38 27.13
CA ILE A 56 -25.63 30.70 26.49
C ILE A 56 -26.57 31.63 27.25
N ALA A 57 -25.99 32.56 27.98
CA ALA A 57 -26.73 33.39 28.95
C ALA A 57 -27.61 34.44 28.26
N ASP A 58 -28.77 34.71 28.86
CA ASP A 58 -29.70 35.74 28.39
C ASP A 58 -29.14 37.15 28.66
N GLY A 59 -28.71 37.85 27.61
CA GLY A 59 -28.26 39.23 27.71
C GLY A 59 -27.01 39.46 28.60
N ALA A 60 -26.23 38.42 28.87
CA ALA A 60 -25.02 38.48 29.69
C ALA A 60 -23.88 37.71 29.01
N THR A 61 -22.66 38.03 29.38
CA THR A 61 -21.46 37.38 28.83
C THR A 61 -21.41 35.92 29.25
N ASP A 62 -20.94 35.07 28.32
CA ASP A 62 -20.63 33.65 28.57
C ASP A 62 -19.60 33.16 27.52
N PRO A 63 -18.74 32.15 27.84
CA PRO A 63 -17.73 31.66 26.92
C PRO A 63 -18.32 30.82 25.77
N VAL A 64 -19.53 30.24 25.98
CA VAL A 64 -20.14 29.31 25.01
C VAL A 64 -20.80 30.01 23.86
N ARG A 65 -21.07 31.33 24.01
CA ARG A 65 -21.53 32.19 22.92
C ARG A 65 -20.52 32.31 21.79
N ALA A 66 -19.24 32.14 22.05
CA ALA A 66 -18.15 32.33 21.08
C ALA A 66 -18.31 31.39 19.86
N MET A 67 -17.80 31.83 18.72
CA MET A 67 -17.73 30.99 17.51
C MET A 67 -16.75 29.83 17.69
N TYR A 68 -15.67 30.07 18.42
CA TYR A 68 -14.69 29.07 18.80
C TYR A 68 -14.72 28.86 20.30
N VAL A 69 -15.01 27.64 20.75
CA VAL A 69 -15.12 27.31 22.18
C VAL A 69 -14.15 26.20 22.51
N GLU A 70 -13.22 26.47 23.42
CA GLU A 70 -12.33 25.47 24.01
C GLU A 70 -12.89 24.98 25.34
N TYR A 71 -13.13 23.68 25.48
CA TYR A 71 -13.43 23.07 26.76
C TYR A 71 -12.16 22.59 27.43
N THR A 72 -11.93 23.04 28.68
CA THR A 72 -10.76 22.70 29.49
C THR A 72 -11.13 21.97 30.76
N GLY A 73 -10.17 21.40 31.46
CA GLY A 73 -10.36 20.65 32.71
C GLY A 73 -9.67 19.29 32.66
N THR A 74 -9.82 18.48 33.70
CA THR A 74 -9.24 17.13 33.79
C THR A 74 -10.36 16.11 33.89
N LEU A 75 -10.35 15.12 32.98
CA LEU A 75 -11.39 14.09 32.90
C LEU A 75 -10.77 12.70 33.09
N ASP A 76 -11.50 11.80 33.75
CA ASP A 76 -11.17 10.37 33.91
C ASP A 76 -12.09 9.45 33.09
N SER A 77 -13.17 10.01 32.54
CA SER A 77 -14.13 9.37 31.65
C SER A 77 -14.67 10.36 30.61
N ALA A 78 -15.38 9.87 29.59
CA ALA A 78 -16.01 10.76 28.60
C ALA A 78 -17.06 11.65 29.25
N CYS A 79 -17.02 12.96 28.98
CA CYS A 79 -17.93 13.95 29.50
C CYS A 79 -18.98 14.36 28.46
N THR A 80 -20.27 14.24 28.77
CA THR A 80 -21.35 14.78 27.94
C THR A 80 -21.60 16.25 28.25
N ILE A 81 -21.37 17.12 27.27
CA ILE A 81 -21.58 18.57 27.37
C ILE A 81 -22.91 18.92 26.69
N THR A 82 -23.88 19.38 27.44
CA THR A 82 -25.19 19.81 26.91
C THR A 82 -25.20 21.31 26.69
N ILE A 83 -25.35 21.74 25.45
CA ILE A 83 -25.49 23.17 25.10
C ILE A 83 -26.93 23.61 25.34
N ALA A 84 -27.09 24.64 26.15
CA ALA A 84 -28.39 25.22 26.48
C ALA A 84 -28.43 26.72 26.10
N PRO A 85 -29.63 27.25 25.78
CA PRO A 85 -30.90 26.53 25.59
C PRO A 85 -30.90 25.69 24.29
N ASN A 86 -31.65 24.61 24.29
CA ASN A 86 -31.77 23.68 23.16
C ASN A 86 -32.51 24.26 21.93
N THR A 87 -32.80 25.54 21.92
CA THR A 87 -33.41 26.28 20.80
C THR A 87 -32.43 27.14 20.03
N VAL A 88 -31.17 27.16 20.45
CA VAL A 88 -30.11 27.93 19.76
C VAL A 88 -29.66 27.17 18.52
N ASN A 89 -29.71 27.86 17.37
CA ASN A 89 -29.29 27.36 16.06
C ASN A 89 -28.07 28.12 15.62
N ARG A 90 -26.93 27.43 15.45
CA ARG A 90 -25.68 28.06 15.04
C ARG A 90 -24.56 27.09 14.68
N MET A 91 -23.56 27.56 13.92
CA MET A 91 -22.28 26.87 13.77
C MET A 91 -21.30 27.29 14.86
N GLN A 92 -20.51 26.34 15.34
CA GLN A 92 -19.39 26.59 16.27
C GLN A 92 -18.22 25.67 15.92
N PHE A 93 -17.01 26.14 16.21
CA PHE A 93 -15.81 25.30 16.30
C PHE A 93 -15.65 24.94 17.78
N ILE A 94 -15.63 23.67 18.10
CA ILE A 94 -15.51 23.18 19.48
C ILE A 94 -14.22 22.35 19.59
N GLU A 95 -13.37 22.75 20.54
CA GLU A 95 -12.11 22.09 20.85
C GLU A 95 -12.23 21.31 22.16
N ASN A 96 -11.70 20.11 22.16
CA ASN A 96 -11.46 19.33 23.35
C ASN A 96 -10.06 19.59 23.89
N GLY A 97 -9.87 20.67 24.63
CA GLY A 97 -8.64 21.04 25.35
C GLY A 97 -8.52 20.39 26.73
N THR A 98 -9.30 19.35 27.04
CA THR A 98 -9.25 18.68 28.34
C THR A 98 -8.02 17.78 28.45
N SER A 99 -7.55 17.58 29.69
CA SER A 99 -6.52 16.59 30.03
C SER A 99 -7.15 15.27 30.47
N GLY A 100 -6.36 14.17 30.49
CA GLY A 100 -6.83 12.83 30.88
C GLY A 100 -7.17 11.92 29.69
N SER A 101 -6.94 12.39 28.46
CA SER A 101 -7.13 11.59 27.22
C SER A 101 -8.57 11.05 27.05
N GLN A 102 -9.56 11.83 27.44
CA GLN A 102 -10.96 11.47 27.37
C GLN A 102 -11.71 12.27 26.30
N ASN A 103 -12.71 11.67 25.71
CA ASN A 103 -13.59 12.33 24.74
C ASN A 103 -14.54 13.32 25.44
N ILE A 104 -14.89 14.39 24.75
CA ILE A 104 -16.11 15.15 25.07
C ILE A 104 -17.20 14.82 24.06
N ILE A 105 -18.44 14.79 24.52
CA ILE A 105 -19.62 14.47 23.70
C ILE A 105 -20.56 15.70 23.73
N ILE A 106 -20.67 16.38 22.60
CA ILE A 106 -21.50 17.58 22.50
C ILE A 106 -22.91 17.17 22.16
N SER A 107 -23.85 17.64 23.02
CA SER A 107 -25.29 17.36 22.96
C SER A 107 -26.06 18.67 23.04
N GLN A 108 -27.31 18.70 22.54
CA GLN A 108 -28.19 19.85 22.69
C GLN A 108 -29.62 19.45 23.15
N GLY A 109 -30.05 18.24 22.82
CA GLY A 109 -31.33 17.67 23.14
C GLY A 109 -31.32 16.16 23.10
N SER A 110 -32.39 15.52 22.67
CA SER A 110 -32.47 14.08 22.50
C SER A 110 -32.06 13.58 21.13
N GLY A 111 -31.63 14.48 20.23
CA GLY A 111 -31.15 14.16 18.89
C GLY A 111 -29.70 13.62 18.89
N ALA A 112 -29.09 13.59 17.72
CA ALA A 112 -27.72 13.10 17.54
C ALA A 112 -26.71 13.98 18.30
N ASN A 113 -25.65 13.36 18.76
CA ASN A 113 -24.51 13.97 19.45
C ASN A 113 -23.22 13.83 18.63
N ILE A 114 -22.25 14.70 18.87
CA ILE A 114 -20.93 14.62 18.25
C ILE A 114 -19.87 14.33 19.31
N THR A 115 -19.02 13.36 19.05
CA THR A 115 -17.85 13.05 19.88
C THR A 115 -16.63 13.78 19.33
N ILE A 116 -15.88 14.45 20.23
CA ILE A 116 -14.63 15.14 19.92
C ILE A 116 -13.51 14.49 20.76
N PRO A 117 -12.54 13.83 20.12
CA PRO A 117 -11.37 13.27 20.81
C PRO A 117 -10.53 14.35 21.50
N PRO A 118 -9.66 13.98 22.47
CA PRO A 118 -8.79 14.93 23.14
C PRO A 118 -7.77 15.55 22.15
N GLY A 119 -7.67 16.88 22.19
CA GLY A 119 -6.82 17.67 21.31
C GLY A 119 -7.41 17.96 19.92
N ASP A 120 -8.60 17.43 19.62
CA ASP A 120 -9.27 17.68 18.34
C ASP A 120 -10.21 18.88 18.39
N VAL A 121 -10.43 19.48 17.21
CA VAL A 121 -11.41 20.51 16.96
C VAL A 121 -12.43 20.03 15.93
N LYS A 122 -13.72 20.23 16.20
CA LYS A 122 -14.77 19.97 15.20
C LYS A 122 -15.60 21.22 14.93
N ALA A 123 -15.92 21.46 13.66
CA ALA A 123 -16.96 22.37 13.27
C ALA A 123 -18.30 21.66 13.39
N VAL A 124 -19.17 22.16 14.25
CA VAL A 124 -20.49 21.57 14.52
C VAL A 124 -21.61 22.53 14.18
N TYR A 125 -22.77 21.97 13.87
CA TYR A 125 -24.02 22.67 13.70
C TYR A 125 -25.01 22.25 14.78
N LEU A 126 -25.46 23.21 15.55
CA LEU A 126 -26.55 23.07 16.54
C LEU A 126 -27.86 23.37 15.82
N ASP A 127 -28.83 22.46 15.75
CA ASP A 127 -30.04 22.64 14.95
C ASP A 127 -31.17 23.40 15.70
N GLY A 128 -31.04 23.53 17.03
CA GLY A 128 -32.00 24.31 17.84
C GLY A 128 -33.42 23.76 17.84
N ALA A 129 -33.65 22.47 17.56
CA ALA A 129 -34.96 21.87 17.39
C ALA A 129 -35.70 21.61 18.72
N GLY A 130 -35.32 22.27 19.82
CA GLY A 130 -35.94 22.10 21.14
C GLY A 130 -35.60 20.76 21.78
N SER A 131 -36.58 20.03 22.31
CA SER A 131 -36.35 18.76 22.98
C SER A 131 -35.70 17.70 22.08
N GLY A 132 -35.92 17.79 20.78
CA GLY A 132 -35.31 16.90 19.77
C GLY A 132 -34.01 17.42 19.18
N ALA A 133 -33.46 18.51 19.70
CA ALA A 133 -32.25 19.14 19.11
C ALA A 133 -31.08 18.19 18.97
N ALA A 134 -30.39 18.31 17.84
CA ALA A 134 -29.24 17.53 17.47
C ALA A 134 -28.00 18.42 17.28
N VAL A 135 -26.86 17.82 17.47
CA VAL A 135 -25.54 18.37 17.09
C VAL A 135 -24.99 17.56 15.92
N VAL A 136 -24.65 18.21 14.84
CA VAL A 136 -24.21 17.59 13.58
C VAL A 136 -22.82 18.08 13.24
N ASP A 137 -21.96 17.18 12.75
CA ASP A 137 -20.66 17.55 12.18
C ASP A 137 -20.90 18.35 10.88
N ALA A 138 -20.47 19.61 10.87
CA ALA A 138 -20.70 20.50 9.73
C ALA A 138 -19.94 20.06 8.46
N PHE A 139 -18.93 19.20 8.61
CA PHE A 139 -18.11 18.69 7.52
C PHE A 139 -18.28 17.19 7.24
N ALA A 140 -19.28 16.52 7.86
CA ALA A 140 -19.53 15.08 7.66
C ALA A 140 -19.71 14.68 6.18
N SER A 141 -20.12 15.61 5.32
CA SER A 141 -20.27 15.40 3.87
C SER A 141 -19.62 16.54 3.09
N LEU A 142 -18.39 16.89 3.47
CA LEU A 142 -17.65 17.96 2.82
C LEU A 142 -17.39 17.63 1.36
N ASN A 143 -17.93 18.44 0.46
CA ASN A 143 -17.65 18.39 -0.98
C ASN A 143 -16.82 19.61 -1.37
N VAL A 144 -15.62 19.39 -1.87
CA VAL A 144 -14.71 20.44 -2.33
C VAL A 144 -14.27 20.17 -3.76
N VAL A 145 -14.06 21.22 -4.54
CA VAL A 145 -13.56 21.10 -5.93
C VAL A 145 -12.09 20.72 -5.91
N ASP A 146 -11.31 21.43 -5.09
CA ASP A 146 -9.87 21.19 -4.92
C ASP A 146 -9.52 21.18 -3.43
N LEU A 147 -8.87 20.12 -2.96
CA LEU A 147 -8.33 20.03 -1.62
C LEU A 147 -6.79 20.06 -1.71
N LYS A 148 -6.16 21.08 -1.13
CA LYS A 148 -4.71 21.17 -0.98
C LYS A 148 -4.34 20.97 0.48
N VAL A 149 -3.66 19.87 0.78
CA VAL A 149 -3.05 19.59 2.08
C VAL A 149 -1.58 20.00 2.00
N GLN A 150 -1.10 20.83 2.94
CA GLN A 150 0.26 21.38 2.91
C GLN A 150 1.30 20.48 3.56
N ASP A 151 0.85 19.55 4.40
CA ASP A 151 1.67 18.60 5.13
C ASP A 151 1.10 17.19 4.91
N ASP A 152 0.74 16.45 5.93
CA ASP A 152 0.26 15.08 5.84
C ASP A 152 -1.26 14.99 5.63
N LEU A 153 -1.71 14.05 4.81
CA LEU A 153 -3.10 13.61 4.72
C LEU A 153 -3.22 12.24 5.37
N THR A 154 -3.94 12.17 6.50
CA THR A 154 -4.28 10.89 7.13
C THR A 154 -5.71 10.49 6.76
N VAL A 155 -5.85 9.33 6.12
CA VAL A 155 -7.15 8.68 5.86
C VAL A 155 -7.25 7.46 6.76
N THR A 156 -8.21 7.44 7.69
CA THR A 156 -8.33 6.39 8.71
C THR A 156 -9.11 5.16 8.25
N ASP A 157 -9.73 5.25 7.08
CA ASP A 157 -10.48 4.15 6.45
C ASP A 157 -10.07 4.08 4.96
N ASP A 158 -10.97 3.99 4.02
CA ASP A 158 -10.69 3.83 2.59
C ASP A 158 -10.47 5.16 1.88
N ALA A 159 -9.51 5.21 0.96
CA ALA A 159 -9.35 6.28 -0.03
C ALA A 159 -9.72 5.77 -1.43
N THR A 160 -10.77 6.34 -2.04
CA THR A 160 -11.16 6.03 -3.41
C THR A 160 -10.70 7.12 -4.36
N ILE A 161 -9.85 6.79 -5.31
CA ILE A 161 -9.36 7.70 -6.36
C ILE A 161 -10.06 7.35 -7.67
N GLY A 162 -11.02 8.17 -8.12
CA GLY A 162 -11.79 7.96 -9.34
C GLY A 162 -11.01 8.20 -10.64
N GLY A 163 -9.83 8.80 -10.55
CA GLY A 163 -8.93 9.08 -11.67
C GLY A 163 -7.56 8.48 -11.48
N THR A 164 -6.53 9.22 -11.83
CA THR A 164 -5.12 8.80 -11.70
C THR A 164 -4.55 9.26 -10.36
N LEU A 165 -3.89 8.36 -9.63
CA LEU A 165 -3.06 8.72 -8.49
C LEU A 165 -1.63 9.04 -8.99
N GLY A 166 -1.22 10.30 -8.89
CA GLY A 166 0.15 10.75 -9.18
C GLY A 166 0.96 10.82 -7.90
N VAL A 167 2.02 10.01 -7.79
CA VAL A 167 2.98 10.05 -6.67
C VAL A 167 4.36 10.37 -7.20
N THR A 168 4.97 11.47 -6.73
CA THR A 168 6.32 11.88 -7.13
C THR A 168 7.42 11.22 -6.29
N GLY A 169 7.06 10.61 -5.17
CA GLY A 169 7.96 9.90 -4.26
C GLY A 169 7.80 8.38 -4.32
N ILE A 170 8.17 7.73 -3.22
CA ILE A 170 8.05 6.28 -3.06
C ILE A 170 6.65 5.94 -2.55
N VAL A 171 6.02 4.91 -3.12
CA VAL A 171 4.83 4.28 -2.56
C VAL A 171 5.25 3.11 -1.70
N THR A 172 4.93 3.17 -0.41
CA THR A 172 5.17 2.06 0.54
C THR A 172 3.82 1.43 0.90
N LEU A 173 3.68 0.14 0.64
CA LEU A 173 2.52 -0.66 1.05
C LEU A 173 2.97 -1.58 2.19
N THR A 174 2.19 -1.64 3.25
CA THR A 174 2.44 -2.54 4.40
C THR A 174 1.72 -3.88 4.25
N ASP A 175 0.87 -3.99 3.23
CA ASP A 175 0.08 -5.18 2.88
C ASP A 175 0.11 -5.39 1.37
N ASP A 176 -0.78 -6.17 0.80
CA ASP A 176 -0.80 -6.59 -0.59
C ASP A 176 -1.07 -5.44 -1.58
N LEU A 177 -0.47 -5.53 -2.77
CA LEU A 177 -0.88 -4.77 -3.95
C LEU A 177 -1.75 -5.66 -4.83
N ILE A 178 -3.06 -5.40 -4.86
CA ILE A 178 -3.99 -6.12 -5.72
C ILE A 178 -4.17 -5.35 -7.03
N ILE A 179 -3.81 -5.98 -8.13
CA ILE A 179 -4.06 -5.48 -9.49
C ILE A 179 -5.27 -6.23 -10.05
N GLY A 180 -6.24 -5.53 -10.60
CA GLY A 180 -7.44 -6.14 -11.19
C GLY A 180 -7.09 -7.10 -12.33
N ASP A 181 -7.96 -8.11 -12.54
CA ASP A 181 -7.80 -9.12 -13.59
C ASP A 181 -7.58 -8.52 -14.99
N GLY A 182 -6.59 -9.04 -15.70
CA GLY A 182 -6.21 -8.55 -17.04
C GLY A 182 -5.61 -7.14 -17.05
N LYS A 183 -5.19 -6.63 -15.92
CA LYS A 183 -4.49 -5.34 -15.81
C LYS A 183 -2.98 -5.51 -15.83
N THR A 184 -2.27 -4.42 -16.03
CA THR A 184 -0.84 -4.42 -16.36
C THR A 184 -0.04 -3.58 -15.37
N ILE A 185 1.25 -3.91 -15.25
CA ILE A 185 2.28 -3.10 -14.60
C ILE A 185 3.32 -2.79 -15.66
N GLY A 186 3.64 -1.51 -15.84
CA GLY A 186 4.58 -1.09 -16.87
C GLY A 186 5.21 0.27 -16.59
N SER A 187 5.98 0.74 -17.56
CA SER A 187 6.55 2.09 -17.57
C SER A 187 5.70 3.03 -18.43
N ALA A 188 6.00 4.33 -18.44
CA ALA A 188 5.28 5.31 -19.26
C ALA A 188 5.36 5.00 -20.79
N SER A 189 6.43 4.33 -21.23
CA SER A 189 6.66 3.97 -22.64
C SER A 189 6.32 2.50 -22.97
N ASP A 190 6.05 1.67 -21.96
CA ASP A 190 5.70 0.25 -22.09
C ASP A 190 4.75 -0.10 -20.94
N VAL A 191 3.48 0.20 -21.13
CA VAL A 191 2.46 0.14 -20.08
C VAL A 191 2.01 -1.27 -19.71
N ASP A 192 2.36 -2.27 -20.54
CA ASP A 192 1.97 -3.68 -20.42
C ASP A 192 3.16 -4.63 -20.30
N ALA A 193 4.30 -4.13 -19.81
CA ALA A 193 5.52 -4.93 -19.60
C ALA A 193 5.27 -6.21 -18.79
N MET A 194 4.33 -6.14 -17.84
CA MET A 194 3.83 -7.30 -17.09
C MET A 194 2.29 -7.27 -17.06
N THR A 195 1.66 -8.37 -17.45
CA THR A 195 0.20 -8.56 -17.35
C THR A 195 -0.10 -9.67 -16.35
N ILE A 196 -1.05 -9.43 -15.44
CA ILE A 196 -1.56 -10.43 -14.51
C ILE A 196 -2.95 -10.87 -14.98
N ALA A 197 -3.05 -12.11 -15.44
CA ALA A 197 -4.32 -12.67 -15.91
C ALA A 197 -5.24 -13.05 -14.74
N ALA A 198 -6.55 -13.24 -15.01
CA ALA A 198 -7.55 -13.64 -14.02
C ALA A 198 -7.26 -14.99 -13.33
N ASN A 199 -6.48 -15.87 -13.96
CA ASN A 199 -6.04 -17.14 -13.38
C ASN A 199 -4.70 -17.05 -12.61
N GLY A 200 -4.16 -15.84 -12.44
CA GLY A 200 -2.89 -15.60 -11.75
C GLY A 200 -1.63 -15.79 -12.61
N GLN A 201 -1.76 -16.14 -13.90
CA GLN A 201 -0.61 -16.22 -14.80
C GLN A 201 -0.01 -14.83 -15.04
N ILE A 202 1.33 -14.78 -15.07
CA ILE A 202 2.10 -13.58 -15.39
C ILE A 202 2.67 -13.71 -16.81
N THR A 203 2.37 -12.73 -17.66
CA THR A 203 2.98 -12.60 -18.99
C THR A 203 3.90 -11.40 -18.98
N LEU A 204 5.15 -11.61 -19.43
CA LEU A 204 6.12 -10.54 -19.68
C LEU A 204 6.17 -10.30 -21.20
N THR A 205 6.06 -9.06 -21.63
CA THR A 205 6.19 -8.68 -23.05
C THR A 205 7.64 -8.44 -23.45
N GLN A 206 8.53 -8.28 -22.47
CA GLN A 206 9.95 -8.01 -22.64
C GLN A 206 10.81 -9.11 -22.01
N THR A 207 12.10 -9.09 -22.32
CA THR A 207 13.09 -10.00 -21.73
C THR A 207 13.18 -9.81 -20.21
N LEU A 208 13.09 -10.90 -19.46
CA LEU A 208 13.41 -10.90 -18.02
C LEU A 208 14.94 -10.85 -17.87
N ILE A 209 15.45 -9.76 -17.29
CA ILE A 209 16.88 -9.57 -16.99
C ILE A 209 17.06 -9.72 -15.48
N GLY A 210 17.84 -10.71 -15.06
CA GLY A 210 18.11 -10.98 -13.65
C GLY A 210 19.50 -11.58 -13.45
N THR A 211 20.02 -11.57 -12.23
CA THR A 211 21.29 -12.18 -11.86
C THR A 211 21.15 -13.65 -11.47
N ALA A 212 19.95 -14.09 -11.11
CA ALA A 212 19.59 -15.46 -10.79
C ALA A 212 18.10 -15.70 -11.06
N LEU A 213 17.76 -16.93 -11.39
CA LEU A 213 16.38 -17.41 -11.51
C LEU A 213 16.30 -18.74 -10.75
N ASP A 214 15.48 -18.80 -9.68
CA ASP A 214 15.22 -19.99 -8.90
C ASP A 214 13.79 -20.46 -9.18
N ILE A 215 13.64 -21.65 -9.75
CA ILE A 215 12.34 -22.26 -10.07
C ILE A 215 12.26 -23.62 -9.41
N SER A 216 11.37 -23.77 -8.46
CA SER A 216 11.16 -25.04 -7.75
C SER A 216 10.29 -26.05 -8.50
N GLY A 217 9.70 -25.66 -9.64
CA GLY A 217 8.89 -26.51 -10.51
C GLY A 217 9.56 -26.78 -11.85
N ASP A 218 8.77 -27.21 -12.83
CA ASP A 218 9.24 -27.47 -14.19
C ASP A 218 9.47 -26.17 -14.97
N ILE A 219 10.44 -26.20 -15.90
CA ILE A 219 10.68 -25.17 -16.90
C ILE A 219 10.29 -25.75 -18.27
N ASP A 220 9.25 -25.21 -18.87
CA ASP A 220 8.83 -25.51 -20.23
C ASP A 220 9.28 -24.39 -21.18
N VAL A 221 10.06 -24.70 -22.19
CA VAL A 221 10.59 -23.75 -23.17
C VAL A 221 10.22 -24.18 -24.59
N ASP A 222 9.25 -23.52 -25.19
CA ASP A 222 8.81 -23.78 -26.57
C ASP A 222 9.89 -23.40 -27.65
N GLY A 223 10.87 -22.62 -27.27
CA GLY A 223 11.89 -22.11 -28.15
C GLY A 223 13.29 -22.71 -27.94
N THR A 224 14.31 -21.98 -28.38
CA THR A 224 15.71 -22.36 -28.17
C THR A 224 16.18 -21.86 -26.79
N THR A 225 16.74 -22.76 -26.00
CA THR A 225 17.44 -22.42 -24.75
C THR A 225 18.93 -22.31 -25.01
N ASN A 226 19.56 -21.16 -24.72
CA ASN A 226 20.99 -20.94 -24.79
C ASN A 226 21.55 -20.83 -23.37
N LEU A 227 22.37 -21.81 -22.97
CA LEU A 227 22.99 -21.87 -21.65
C LEU A 227 24.52 -21.96 -21.85
N ASP A 228 25.29 -21.10 -21.19
CA ASP A 228 26.75 -21.10 -21.27
C ASP A 228 27.34 -22.33 -20.58
N ASN A 229 26.89 -22.64 -19.38
CA ASN A 229 27.24 -23.86 -18.66
C ASN A 229 25.97 -24.43 -18.03
N THR A 230 25.80 -25.74 -18.11
CA THR A 230 24.70 -26.47 -17.51
C THR A 230 25.25 -27.57 -16.62
N ASP A 231 24.87 -27.56 -15.36
CA ASP A 231 25.09 -28.63 -14.38
C ASP A 231 23.78 -29.34 -14.12
N ILE A 232 23.75 -30.66 -14.29
CA ILE A 232 22.57 -31.49 -14.12
C ILE A 232 22.87 -32.57 -13.08
N ASP A 233 22.37 -32.39 -11.86
CA ASP A 233 22.52 -33.35 -10.76
C ASP A 233 21.72 -34.63 -10.94
N GLY A 234 20.85 -34.68 -11.92
CA GLY A 234 19.99 -35.81 -12.22
C GLY A 234 20.28 -36.49 -13.53
N THR A 235 19.26 -37.05 -14.15
CA THR A 235 19.31 -37.71 -15.43
C THR A 235 18.97 -36.71 -16.54
N LEU A 236 19.75 -36.68 -17.62
CA LEU A 236 19.39 -36.03 -18.88
C LEU A 236 18.72 -37.04 -19.82
N ASP A 237 17.44 -36.84 -20.12
CA ASP A 237 16.70 -37.59 -21.14
C ASP A 237 16.51 -36.70 -22.37
N VAL A 238 16.99 -37.16 -23.51
CA VAL A 238 16.90 -36.44 -24.79
C VAL A 238 16.19 -37.30 -25.80
N SER A 239 14.97 -36.99 -26.14
CA SER A 239 14.18 -37.71 -27.15
C SER A 239 14.53 -37.39 -28.59
N GLY A 240 15.35 -36.33 -28.81
CA GLY A 240 15.80 -35.93 -30.12
C GLY A 240 17.28 -36.25 -30.37
N GLN A 241 17.85 -35.67 -31.43
CA GLN A 241 19.28 -35.77 -31.72
C GLN A 241 20.12 -34.85 -30.83
N VAL A 242 21.21 -35.36 -30.27
CA VAL A 242 22.23 -34.55 -29.58
C VAL A 242 23.38 -34.27 -30.53
N THR A 243 23.73 -33.03 -30.73
CA THR A 243 24.83 -32.60 -31.58
C THR A 243 25.98 -32.09 -30.70
N PHE A 244 27.17 -32.59 -30.92
CA PHE A 244 28.39 -32.14 -30.25
C PHE A 244 29.30 -31.39 -31.23
N ALA A 245 30.10 -30.46 -30.74
CA ALA A 245 31.20 -29.90 -31.53
C ALA A 245 32.23 -30.97 -31.86
N ASP A 246 33.05 -30.78 -32.90
CA ASP A 246 34.02 -31.81 -33.39
C ASP A 246 34.99 -32.26 -32.30
N GLY A 247 35.49 -31.35 -31.47
CA GLY A 247 36.51 -31.65 -30.47
C GLY A 247 37.87 -31.95 -31.06
N SER A 248 38.74 -32.56 -30.26
CA SER A 248 40.08 -33.03 -30.68
C SER A 248 40.56 -34.14 -29.75
N ALA A 249 41.67 -34.79 -30.10
CA ALA A 249 42.26 -35.84 -29.25
C ALA A 249 42.62 -35.29 -27.84
N GLY A 250 43.10 -34.05 -27.75
CA GLY A 250 43.45 -33.42 -26.46
C GLY A 250 42.26 -32.80 -25.71
N ALA A 251 41.10 -32.61 -26.39
CA ALA A 251 39.88 -32.09 -25.85
C ALA A 251 38.66 -32.70 -26.55
N PRO A 252 38.33 -33.97 -26.26
CA PRO A 252 37.22 -34.67 -26.89
C PRO A 252 35.87 -34.04 -26.54
N SER A 253 34.90 -34.15 -27.46
CA SER A 253 33.56 -33.59 -27.32
C SER A 253 32.76 -34.29 -26.22
N ILE A 254 33.06 -35.53 -25.92
CA ILE A 254 32.48 -36.30 -24.81
C ILE A 254 33.63 -36.85 -23.98
N SER A 255 33.78 -36.38 -22.76
CA SER A 255 34.88 -36.71 -21.86
C SER A 255 34.40 -36.86 -20.41
N ASN A 256 35.26 -37.31 -19.54
CA ASN A 256 35.03 -37.41 -18.11
C ASN A 256 35.59 -36.15 -17.41
N THR A 257 34.87 -35.60 -16.42
CA THR A 257 35.29 -34.44 -15.62
C THR A 257 36.68 -34.60 -14.98
N GLY A 258 37.04 -35.83 -14.55
CA GLY A 258 38.33 -36.15 -13.94
C GLY A 258 39.47 -36.44 -14.96
N ASP A 259 39.13 -36.60 -16.23
CA ASP A 259 40.08 -36.90 -17.33
C ASP A 259 39.55 -36.29 -18.63
N VAL A 260 39.83 -35.02 -18.82
CA VAL A 260 39.31 -34.23 -19.95
C VAL A 260 39.96 -34.52 -21.29
N ASN A 261 40.99 -35.38 -21.33
CA ASN A 261 41.72 -35.75 -22.53
C ASN A 261 41.53 -37.22 -22.93
N ALA A 262 40.61 -37.90 -22.29
CA ALA A 262 40.12 -39.24 -22.67
C ALA A 262 38.65 -39.16 -23.04
N GLY A 263 38.27 -39.63 -24.24
CA GLY A 263 36.89 -39.53 -24.68
C GLY A 263 36.65 -39.77 -26.15
N LEU A 264 35.52 -39.26 -26.65
CA LEU A 264 35.08 -39.37 -28.03
C LEU A 264 35.08 -38.00 -28.70
N PHE A 265 35.57 -37.92 -29.93
CA PHE A 265 35.57 -36.72 -30.75
C PHE A 265 35.33 -37.05 -32.23
N PHE A 266 35.04 -36.06 -33.03
CA PHE A 266 34.78 -36.22 -34.47
C PHE A 266 35.95 -35.60 -35.25
N SER A 267 36.87 -36.46 -35.74
CA SER A 267 38.11 -36.00 -36.37
C SER A 267 37.95 -35.54 -37.81
N ALA A 268 36.88 -35.96 -38.47
CA ALA A 268 36.48 -35.53 -39.81
C ALA A 268 35.01 -35.87 -40.07
N ALA A 269 34.46 -35.43 -41.18
CA ALA A 269 33.11 -35.85 -41.60
C ALA A 269 33.07 -37.39 -41.70
N ASP A 270 32.01 -37.99 -41.19
CA ASP A 270 31.77 -39.45 -41.16
C ASP A 270 32.82 -40.25 -40.37
N VAL A 271 33.63 -39.57 -39.51
CA VAL A 271 34.66 -40.25 -38.70
C VAL A 271 34.52 -39.94 -37.23
N MET A 272 34.23 -40.95 -36.43
CA MET A 272 34.21 -40.90 -34.98
C MET A 272 35.55 -41.45 -34.45
N SER A 273 36.17 -40.71 -33.52
CA SER A 273 37.50 -40.99 -33.00
C SER A 273 37.49 -41.12 -31.48
N PHE A 274 38.34 -41.96 -30.94
CA PHE A 274 38.54 -42.19 -29.53
C PHE A 274 39.94 -41.76 -29.10
N SER A 275 40.04 -41.03 -28.01
CA SER A 275 41.31 -40.60 -27.42
C SER A 275 41.49 -41.15 -26.01
N ALA A 276 42.76 -41.36 -25.66
CA ALA A 276 43.22 -41.64 -24.31
C ALA A 276 44.56 -40.91 -24.09
N GLY A 277 44.66 -40.19 -22.93
CA GLY A 277 45.84 -39.39 -22.60
C GLY A 277 46.17 -38.31 -23.63
N GLY A 278 45.17 -37.73 -24.28
CA GLY A 278 45.33 -36.67 -25.28
C GLY A 278 45.79 -37.16 -26.66
N THR A 279 45.89 -38.46 -26.90
CA THR A 279 46.30 -39.07 -28.16
C THR A 279 45.17 -39.88 -28.78
N ALA A 280 44.84 -39.64 -30.03
CA ALA A 280 43.84 -40.44 -30.72
C ALA A 280 44.34 -41.89 -30.86
N GLN A 281 43.49 -42.82 -30.47
CA GLN A 281 43.81 -44.26 -30.43
C GLN A 281 43.31 -44.95 -31.70
N PHE A 282 42.02 -44.89 -31.94
CA PHE A 282 41.39 -45.48 -33.12
C PHE A 282 40.24 -44.61 -33.64
N THR A 283 39.89 -44.87 -34.87
CA THR A 283 38.80 -44.24 -35.59
C THR A 283 37.78 -45.27 -36.04
N MET A 284 36.53 -44.86 -36.09
CA MET A 284 35.43 -45.58 -36.72
C MET A 284 34.91 -44.72 -37.88
N ALA A 285 34.98 -45.29 -39.08
CA ALA A 285 34.48 -44.69 -40.32
C ALA A 285 33.65 -45.74 -41.08
N ASP A 286 33.02 -45.32 -42.18
CA ASP A 286 32.25 -46.25 -43.01
C ASP A 286 33.08 -47.50 -43.40
N GLY A 287 32.56 -48.66 -42.97
CA GLY A 287 33.18 -49.97 -43.27
C GLY A 287 34.44 -50.27 -42.49
N SER A 288 34.97 -49.44 -41.59
CA SER A 288 36.20 -49.71 -40.86
C SER A 288 36.30 -49.24 -39.44
N ILE A 289 37.00 -49.98 -38.61
CA ILE A 289 37.60 -49.55 -37.36
C ILE A 289 39.10 -49.69 -37.48
N SER A 290 39.81 -48.58 -37.38
CA SER A 290 41.25 -48.57 -37.67
C SER A 290 42.04 -47.90 -36.53
N PRO A 291 43.18 -48.41 -36.12
CA PRO A 291 44.11 -47.66 -35.29
C PRO A 291 44.61 -46.41 -36.02
N VAL A 292 44.88 -45.34 -35.26
CA VAL A 292 45.41 -44.09 -35.84
C VAL A 292 46.92 -44.26 -36.25
N THR A 293 47.64 -45.10 -35.55
CA THR A 293 49.03 -45.42 -35.81
C THR A 293 49.15 -46.91 -36.13
N ASP A 294 49.98 -47.25 -37.15
CA ASP A 294 50.17 -48.62 -37.54
C ASP A 294 50.81 -49.44 -36.41
N ASN A 295 50.26 -50.62 -36.14
CA ASN A 295 50.73 -51.59 -35.14
C ASN A 295 50.80 -51.03 -33.70
N ASP A 296 49.85 -50.13 -33.30
CA ASP A 296 49.87 -49.43 -32.01
C ASP A 296 48.81 -49.94 -31.02
N ILE A 297 47.77 -50.62 -31.48
CA ILE A 297 46.65 -51.06 -30.63
C ILE A 297 46.47 -52.58 -30.64
N ASP A 298 46.60 -53.16 -29.46
CA ASP A 298 46.32 -54.58 -29.25
C ASP A 298 44.79 -54.77 -28.97
N LEU A 299 44.25 -55.87 -29.53
CA LEU A 299 42.97 -56.36 -29.20
C LEU A 299 43.03 -57.33 -27.98
N GLY A 300 42.82 -56.82 -26.77
CA GLY A 300 43.01 -57.54 -25.54
C GLY A 300 44.39 -57.34 -24.90
N THR A 301 44.69 -58.13 -23.90
CA THR A 301 45.97 -58.15 -23.17
C THR A 301 46.47 -59.57 -22.97
N ALA A 302 47.68 -59.76 -22.45
CA ALA A 302 48.20 -61.07 -22.10
C ALA A 302 47.29 -61.84 -21.11
N SER A 303 46.59 -61.12 -20.25
CA SER A 303 45.70 -61.71 -19.20
C SER A 303 44.21 -61.58 -19.51
N LEU A 304 43.77 -60.64 -20.34
CA LEU A 304 42.37 -60.41 -20.71
C LEU A 304 42.24 -60.55 -22.25
N LYS A 305 41.75 -61.71 -22.69
CA LYS A 305 41.63 -62.10 -24.10
C LYS A 305 40.16 -62.05 -24.56
N TYR A 306 39.91 -61.68 -25.78
CA TYR A 306 38.62 -61.87 -26.43
C TYR A 306 38.28 -63.36 -26.46
N LYS A 307 37.06 -63.75 -26.21
CA LYS A 307 36.60 -65.16 -26.25
C LYS A 307 36.70 -65.73 -27.69
N SER A 308 36.28 -64.92 -28.61
CA SER A 308 36.29 -65.34 -30.04
C SER A 308 36.42 -64.09 -30.93
N PHE A 309 37.13 -64.22 -32.00
CA PHE A 309 37.24 -63.27 -33.09
C PHE A 309 36.80 -63.99 -34.38
N PHE A 310 35.76 -63.42 -35.02
CA PHE A 310 35.24 -63.99 -36.29
C PHE A 310 35.63 -63.03 -37.42
N ALA A 311 36.58 -63.45 -38.26
CA ALA A 311 36.92 -62.79 -39.49
C ALA A 311 36.36 -63.62 -40.67
N GLY A 312 35.53 -62.96 -41.52
CA GLY A 312 34.97 -63.59 -42.72
C GLY A 312 35.93 -63.48 -43.92
#